data_bd3913610965aa757ce71980d0591faf
#
_entry.id   bd3913610965aa757ce71980d0591faf
#
_cell.length_a   1.000
_cell.length_b   1.000
_cell.length_c   1.000
_cell.angle_alpha   90.00
_cell.angle_beta   90.00
_cell.angle_gamma   90.00
#
_symmetry.space_group_name_H-M   'P 1'
#
loop_
_entity.id
_entity.type
_entity.pdbx_description
1 polymer ?
#
loop_
_entity_poly.entity_id
_entity_poly.type
_entity_poly.pdbx_seq_one_letter_code
_entity_poly.pdbx_strand_id
1 'polypeptide(L)'
;MEQASFSRHGKDFQEKLTKLMFEDRAFCDQISEVLDVNFFELSYLQVFVKKIFLYKEKYSAHPNISSMTTMLRTKIEDESPLLQKQVRDFYKRVLTSSDTTMEDAGFIKDTALDFCRKQKYKEAVMKSLGLLEKSSFDEIQEMVTKSLTLGAENNFGHDYIQDFEKRFEYKARNAV
;
A
#
# COMPACT_ATOMS: atom_id res chain seq x y z
N MET A 1 18.34 -11.57 -7.44
CA MET A 1 16.86 -11.48 -7.34
C MET A 1 16.43 -10.10 -7.82
N GLU A 2 15.55 -10.04 -8.76
CA GLU A 2 14.98 -8.77 -9.21
C GLU A 2 14.18 -8.15 -8.06
N GLN A 3 14.50 -6.92 -7.68
CA GLN A 3 13.83 -6.23 -6.58
C GLN A 3 12.37 -5.98 -6.98
N ALA A 4 11.42 -6.35 -6.14
CA ALA A 4 10.01 -6.13 -6.40
C ALA A 4 9.73 -4.62 -6.49
N SER A 5 9.09 -4.18 -7.56
CA SER A 5 8.76 -2.76 -7.75
C SER A 5 7.51 -2.57 -8.60
N PHE A 6 6.92 -1.39 -8.54
CA PHE A 6 5.83 -0.96 -9.40
C PHE A 6 6.28 -0.56 -10.82
N SER A 7 7.54 -0.78 -11.20
CA SER A 7 8.08 -0.40 -12.50
C SER A 7 7.24 -0.91 -13.68
N ARG A 8 6.73 -2.15 -13.57
CA ARG A 8 5.87 -2.75 -14.61
C ARG A 8 4.55 -2.01 -14.84
N HIS A 9 4.08 -1.26 -13.85
CA HIS A 9 2.83 -0.50 -13.94
C HIS A 9 3.04 0.92 -14.50
N GLY A 10 4.30 1.34 -14.64
CA GLY A 10 4.67 2.63 -15.20
C GLY A 10 4.54 3.81 -14.25
N LYS A 11 4.94 4.99 -14.74
CA LYS A 11 4.99 6.23 -13.96
C LYS A 11 3.60 6.73 -13.56
N ASP A 12 2.66 6.72 -14.51
CA ASP A 12 1.30 7.24 -14.29
C ASP A 12 0.58 6.48 -13.16
N PHE A 13 0.70 5.15 -13.16
CA PHE A 13 0.16 4.31 -12.08
C PHE A 13 0.76 4.70 -10.72
N GLN A 14 2.07 4.86 -10.64
CA GLN A 14 2.75 5.19 -9.39
C GLN A 14 2.36 6.59 -8.88
N GLU A 15 2.25 7.59 -9.76
CA GLU A 15 1.79 8.94 -9.39
C GLU A 15 0.34 8.94 -8.92
N LYS A 16 -0.56 8.24 -9.60
CA LYS A 16 -1.96 8.09 -9.20
C LYS A 16 -2.12 7.34 -7.88
N LEU A 17 -1.36 6.27 -7.70
CA LEU A 17 -1.33 5.53 -6.42
C LEU A 17 -0.92 6.44 -5.26
N THR A 18 0.15 7.22 -5.45
CA THR A 18 0.63 8.15 -4.43
C THR A 18 -0.40 9.25 -4.12
N LYS A 19 -1.08 9.78 -5.16
CA LYS A 19 -2.18 10.74 -4.99
C LYS A 19 -3.32 10.14 -4.17
N LEU A 20 -3.76 8.91 -4.50
CA LEU A 20 -4.80 8.20 -3.76
C LEU A 20 -4.42 7.97 -2.29
N MET A 21 -3.16 7.61 -2.03
CA MET A 21 -2.67 7.47 -0.66
C MET A 21 -2.72 8.78 0.13
N PHE A 22 -2.55 9.92 -0.52
CA PHE A 22 -2.64 11.23 0.12
C PHE A 22 -4.08 11.69 0.32
N GLU A 23 -4.97 11.45 -0.64
CA GLU A 23 -6.36 11.94 -0.62
C GLU A 23 -7.32 11.02 0.14
N ASP A 24 -7.07 9.71 0.13
CA ASP A 24 -7.91 8.70 0.77
C ASP A 24 -7.20 8.10 2.00
N ARG A 25 -7.60 8.62 3.17
CA ARG A 25 -7.06 8.15 4.46
C ARG A 25 -7.28 6.66 4.68
N ALA A 26 -8.49 6.15 4.42
CA ALA A 26 -8.83 4.76 4.67
C ALA A 26 -7.98 3.82 3.80
N PHE A 27 -7.81 4.15 2.54
CA PHE A 27 -6.93 3.43 1.64
C PHE A 27 -5.46 3.51 2.09
N CYS A 28 -4.99 4.69 2.49
CA CYS A 28 -3.63 4.87 3.01
C CYS A 28 -3.39 4.02 4.26
N ASP A 29 -4.35 3.96 5.17
CA ASP A 29 -4.26 3.11 6.37
C ASP A 29 -4.14 1.63 5.99
N GLN A 30 -4.97 1.17 5.08
CA GLN A 30 -4.96 -0.21 4.60
C GLN A 30 -3.65 -0.60 3.89
N ILE A 31 -3.22 0.20 2.92
CA ILE A 31 -2.04 -0.16 2.13
C ILE A 31 -0.74 -0.01 2.92
N SER A 32 -0.69 0.87 3.92
CA SER A 32 0.50 1.10 4.75
C SER A 32 0.95 -0.14 5.52
N GLU A 33 0.06 -1.11 5.75
CA GLU A 33 0.39 -2.37 6.41
C GLU A 33 1.25 -3.32 5.56
N VAL A 34 1.13 -3.20 4.25
CA VAL A 34 1.77 -4.12 3.29
C VAL A 34 2.74 -3.44 2.34
N LEU A 35 2.69 -2.11 2.21
CA LEU A 35 3.51 -1.35 1.29
C LEU A 35 4.92 -1.17 1.82
N ASP A 36 5.91 -1.52 1.00
CA ASP A 36 7.27 -1.04 1.14
C ASP A 36 7.48 0.17 0.21
N VAL A 37 8.00 1.27 0.76
CA VAL A 37 8.27 2.49 -0.01
C VAL A 37 9.23 2.23 -1.18
N ASN A 38 10.11 1.24 -1.03
CA ASN A 38 11.06 0.84 -2.08
C ASN A 38 10.38 0.17 -3.30
N PHE A 39 9.08 -0.16 -3.22
CA PHE A 39 8.32 -0.61 -4.40
C PHE A 39 8.13 0.50 -5.43
N PHE A 40 8.17 1.77 -5.02
CA PHE A 40 8.19 2.89 -5.96
C PHE A 40 9.55 3.00 -6.64
N GLU A 41 9.56 3.10 -7.95
CA GLU A 41 10.77 3.31 -8.75
C GLU A 41 11.24 4.77 -8.69
N LEU A 42 10.27 5.70 -8.58
CA LEU A 42 10.52 7.13 -8.66
C LEU A 42 10.85 7.70 -7.28
N SER A 43 12.09 8.16 -7.11
CA SER A 43 12.61 8.65 -5.82
C SER A 43 11.77 9.77 -5.21
N TYR A 44 11.20 10.67 -6.01
CA TYR A 44 10.34 11.74 -5.49
C TYR A 44 9.03 11.22 -4.89
N LEU A 45 8.50 10.09 -5.41
CA LEU A 45 7.33 9.42 -4.81
C LEU A 45 7.71 8.71 -3.52
N GLN A 46 8.88 8.08 -3.46
CA GLN A 46 9.39 7.50 -2.23
C GLN A 46 9.50 8.55 -1.12
N VAL A 47 10.07 9.72 -1.41
CA VAL A 47 10.17 10.82 -0.45
C VAL A 47 8.78 11.28 -0.01
N PHE A 48 7.85 11.45 -0.94
CA PHE A 48 6.50 11.90 -0.64
C PHE A 48 5.75 10.90 0.28
N VAL A 49 5.78 9.62 -0.05
CA VAL A 49 5.14 8.55 0.74
C VAL A 49 5.79 8.42 2.13
N LYS A 50 7.13 8.50 2.22
CA LYS A 50 7.84 8.54 3.50
C LYS A 50 7.36 9.67 4.39
N LYS A 51 7.08 10.87 3.85
CA LYS A 51 6.55 11.99 4.64
C LYS A 51 5.14 11.73 5.15
N ILE A 52 4.28 11.08 4.36
CA ILE A 52 2.96 10.64 4.82
C ILE A 52 3.11 9.68 6.01
N PHE A 53 3.94 8.65 5.88
CA PHE A 53 4.11 7.63 6.91
C PHE A 53 4.73 8.18 8.18
N LEU A 54 5.76 9.01 8.09
CA LEU A 54 6.38 9.69 9.24
C LEU A 54 5.39 10.59 9.99
N TYR A 55 4.50 11.28 9.26
CA TYR A 55 3.46 12.09 9.88
C TYR A 55 2.47 11.23 10.63
N LYS A 56 2.00 10.15 10.01
CA LYS A 56 1.07 9.20 10.63
C LYS A 56 1.66 8.55 11.88
N GLU A 57 2.90 8.12 11.81
CA GLU A 57 3.60 7.51 12.94
C GLU A 57 3.73 8.49 14.12
N LYS A 58 4.12 9.73 13.82
CA LYS A 58 4.37 10.74 14.86
C LYS A 58 3.09 11.31 15.49
N TYR A 59 2.03 11.51 14.70
CA TYR A 59 0.84 12.23 15.13
C TYR A 59 -0.42 11.36 15.18
N SER A 60 -0.32 10.08 14.82
CA SER A 60 -1.46 9.15 14.70
C SER A 60 -2.62 9.71 13.87
N ALA A 61 -2.29 10.56 12.89
CA ALA A 61 -3.22 11.28 12.04
C ALA A 61 -2.73 11.28 10.58
N HIS A 62 -3.67 11.38 9.65
CA HIS A 62 -3.35 11.55 8.23
C HIS A 62 -2.99 13.02 7.94
N PRO A 63 -1.91 13.32 7.18
CA PRO A 63 -1.53 14.69 6.89
C PRO A 63 -2.58 15.35 5.97
N ASN A 64 -2.98 16.55 6.32
CA ASN A 64 -3.78 17.41 5.47
C ASN A 64 -2.90 18.27 4.54
N ILE A 65 -3.54 19.04 3.66
CA ILE A 65 -2.84 19.91 2.69
C ILE A 65 -1.87 20.87 3.39
N SER A 66 -2.29 21.51 4.50
CA SER A 66 -1.47 22.47 5.23
C SER A 66 -0.23 21.81 5.85
N SER A 67 -0.43 20.65 6.50
CA SER A 67 0.65 19.88 7.11
C SER A 67 1.65 19.39 6.07
N MET A 68 1.14 18.86 4.94
CA MET A 68 2.00 18.39 3.86
C MET A 68 2.78 19.54 3.22
N THR A 69 2.13 20.66 2.96
CA THR A 69 2.80 21.87 2.43
C THR A 69 3.96 22.30 3.32
N THR A 70 3.73 22.32 4.64
CA THR A 70 4.76 22.70 5.61
C THR A 70 5.91 21.69 5.61
N MET A 71 5.61 20.39 5.63
CA MET A 71 6.63 19.34 5.60
C MET A 71 7.49 19.40 4.33
N LEU A 72 6.87 19.59 3.16
CA LEU A 72 7.60 19.69 1.89
C LEU A 72 8.38 21.01 1.73
N ARG A 73 8.08 21.98 2.58
CA ARG A 73 8.84 23.24 2.61
C ARG A 73 10.05 23.17 3.55
N THR A 74 9.92 22.49 4.70
CA THR A 74 10.87 22.56 5.81
C THR A 74 11.58 21.25 6.14
N LYS A 75 11.15 20.12 5.61
CA LYS A 75 11.65 18.79 6.02
C LYS A 75 12.13 17.92 4.85
N ILE A 76 12.50 18.51 3.74
CA ILE A 76 13.14 17.84 2.61
C ILE A 76 14.49 18.49 2.25
N GLU A 77 15.05 19.27 3.19
CA GLU A 77 16.30 20.00 2.97
C GLU A 77 17.51 19.07 2.83
N ASP A 78 17.44 17.88 3.43
CA ASP A 78 18.47 16.84 3.31
C ASP A 78 18.52 16.16 1.93
N GLU A 79 17.48 16.37 1.12
CA GLU A 79 17.40 15.81 -0.23
C GLU A 79 18.11 16.71 -1.24
N SER A 80 18.57 16.15 -2.36
CA SER A 80 19.18 16.94 -3.42
C SER A 80 18.24 18.03 -3.96
N PRO A 81 18.74 19.18 -4.41
CA PRO A 81 17.89 20.26 -4.96
C PRO A 81 16.97 19.80 -6.09
N LEU A 82 17.45 18.90 -6.94
CA LEU A 82 16.67 18.32 -8.02
C LEU A 82 15.50 17.50 -7.47
N LEU A 83 15.75 16.64 -6.47
CA LEU A 83 14.74 15.81 -5.86
C LEU A 83 13.70 16.63 -5.10
N GLN A 84 14.13 17.65 -4.36
CA GLN A 84 13.24 18.62 -3.72
C GLN A 84 12.29 19.28 -4.73
N LYS A 85 12.82 19.69 -5.89
CA LYS A 85 12.02 20.27 -6.97
C LYS A 85 11.01 19.27 -7.50
N GLN A 86 11.43 18.03 -7.79
CA GLN A 86 10.54 16.98 -8.31
C GLN A 86 9.39 16.66 -7.34
N VAL A 87 9.68 16.56 -6.03
CA VAL A 87 8.65 16.35 -5.00
C VAL A 87 7.64 17.49 -4.97
N ARG A 88 8.11 18.74 -4.99
CA ARG A 88 7.25 19.93 -4.98
C ARG A 88 6.42 20.06 -6.26
N ASP A 89 6.99 19.74 -7.40
CA ASP A 89 6.29 19.79 -8.69
C ASP A 89 5.22 18.68 -8.77
N PHE A 90 5.52 17.50 -8.27
CA PHE A 90 4.52 16.43 -8.12
C PHE A 90 3.37 16.89 -7.20
N TYR A 91 3.68 17.45 -6.03
CA TYR A 91 2.66 17.91 -5.09
C TYR A 91 1.77 19.01 -5.69
N LYS A 92 2.34 19.96 -6.44
CA LYS A 92 1.55 20.95 -7.18
C LYS A 92 0.58 20.29 -8.15
N ARG A 93 1.02 19.27 -8.90
CA ARG A 93 0.12 18.52 -9.80
C ARG A 93 -1.01 17.84 -9.04
N VAL A 94 -0.73 17.24 -7.88
CA VAL A 94 -1.76 16.64 -7.02
C VAL A 94 -2.81 17.67 -6.61
N LEU A 95 -2.39 18.88 -6.22
CA LEU A 95 -3.30 19.95 -5.79
C LEU A 95 -4.10 20.59 -6.93
N THR A 96 -3.55 20.63 -8.14
CA THR A 96 -4.17 21.29 -9.31
C THR A 96 -5.01 20.33 -10.15
N SER A 97 -4.79 19.02 -10.05
CA SER A 97 -5.60 18.06 -10.78
C SER A 97 -6.99 17.98 -10.14
N SER A 98 -7.93 18.61 -10.82
CA SER A 98 -9.35 18.66 -10.43
C SER A 98 -10.13 17.37 -10.72
N ASP A 99 -9.46 16.30 -11.14
CA ASP A 99 -10.07 14.99 -11.32
C ASP A 99 -10.44 14.39 -9.97
N THR A 100 -11.55 14.86 -9.46
CA THR A 100 -12.19 14.42 -8.22
C THR A 100 -12.71 12.99 -8.29
N THR A 101 -12.81 12.44 -9.48
CA THR A 101 -13.16 11.04 -9.71
C THR A 101 -12.16 10.46 -10.70
N MET A 102 -11.08 9.89 -10.17
CA MET A 102 -10.30 8.99 -11.01
C MET A 102 -11.16 7.78 -11.31
N GLU A 103 -11.59 7.66 -12.56
CA GLU A 103 -12.42 6.52 -13.02
C GLU A 103 -11.72 5.18 -12.76
N ASP A 104 -10.39 5.19 -12.73
CA ASP A 104 -9.53 4.03 -12.50
C ASP A 104 -9.06 3.87 -11.04
N ALA A 105 -9.58 4.67 -10.09
CA ALA A 105 -9.14 4.63 -8.69
C ALA A 105 -9.29 3.24 -8.06
N GLY A 106 -10.42 2.56 -8.30
CA GLY A 106 -10.65 1.19 -7.83
C GLY A 106 -9.60 0.22 -8.38
N PHE A 107 -9.37 0.26 -9.68
CA PHE A 107 -8.35 -0.58 -10.32
C PHE A 107 -6.95 -0.35 -9.74
N ILE A 108 -6.55 0.91 -9.52
CA ILE A 108 -5.23 1.23 -8.97
C ILE A 108 -5.09 0.71 -7.53
N LYS A 109 -6.11 0.93 -6.69
CA LYS A 109 -6.14 0.45 -5.30
C LYS A 109 -6.02 -1.06 -5.23
N ASP A 110 -6.85 -1.79 -5.97
CA ASP A 110 -6.89 -3.24 -5.99
C ASP A 110 -5.58 -3.82 -6.51
N THR A 111 -5.05 -3.26 -7.60
CA THR A 111 -3.79 -3.70 -8.20
C THR A 111 -2.61 -3.48 -7.25
N ALA A 112 -2.54 -2.33 -6.58
CA ALA A 112 -1.48 -2.03 -5.64
C ALA A 112 -1.55 -2.93 -4.39
N LEU A 113 -2.73 -3.14 -3.83
CA LEU A 113 -2.92 -4.03 -2.68
C LEU A 113 -2.57 -5.48 -3.03
N ASP A 114 -3.04 -5.99 -4.17
CA ASP A 114 -2.73 -7.35 -4.63
C ASP A 114 -1.22 -7.54 -4.82
N PHE A 115 -0.55 -6.58 -5.45
CA PHE A 115 0.90 -6.60 -5.60
C PHE A 115 1.61 -6.65 -4.23
N CYS A 116 1.28 -5.73 -3.32
CA CYS A 116 1.92 -5.64 -2.01
C CYS A 116 1.70 -6.89 -1.17
N ARG A 117 0.48 -7.44 -1.17
CA ARG A 117 0.14 -8.69 -0.48
C ARG A 117 0.95 -9.87 -1.02
N LYS A 118 1.06 -10.00 -2.35
CA LYS A 118 1.89 -11.03 -2.99
C LYS A 118 3.35 -10.95 -2.56
N GLN A 119 3.89 -9.73 -2.42
CA GLN A 119 5.25 -9.57 -1.92
C GLN A 119 5.37 -9.99 -0.45
N LYS A 120 4.40 -9.66 0.40
CA LYS A 120 4.38 -10.11 1.81
C LYS A 120 4.28 -11.61 1.94
N TYR A 121 3.45 -12.27 1.11
CA TYR A 121 3.39 -13.74 1.07
C TYR A 121 4.72 -14.36 0.66
N LYS A 122 5.31 -13.83 -0.42
CA LYS A 122 6.62 -14.29 -0.89
C LYS A 122 7.67 -14.18 0.21
N GLU A 123 7.72 -13.04 0.91
CA GLU A 123 8.62 -12.83 2.04
C GLU A 123 8.37 -13.83 3.17
N ALA A 124 7.10 -14.05 3.56
CA ALA A 124 6.74 -15.02 4.60
C ALA A 124 7.14 -16.45 4.22
N VAL A 125 6.88 -16.87 2.98
CA VAL A 125 7.28 -18.19 2.48
C VAL A 125 8.80 -18.35 2.51
N MET A 126 9.56 -17.34 2.04
CA MET A 126 11.01 -17.39 2.04
C MET A 126 11.58 -17.45 3.46
N LYS A 127 11.01 -16.72 4.41
CA LYS A 127 11.40 -16.80 5.83
C LYS A 127 11.05 -18.14 6.46
N SER A 128 9.89 -18.71 6.11
CA SER A 128 9.46 -20.01 6.64
C SER A 128 10.39 -21.16 6.25
N LEU A 129 11.06 -21.09 5.10
CA LEU A 129 12.05 -22.10 4.69
C LEU A 129 13.19 -22.20 5.70
N GLY A 130 13.69 -21.05 6.20
CA GLY A 130 14.75 -21.06 7.23
C GLY A 130 14.26 -21.57 8.59
N LEU A 131 12.97 -21.44 8.90
CA LEU A 131 12.37 -21.96 10.14
C LEU A 131 12.11 -23.47 10.06
N LEU A 132 11.83 -24.02 8.88
CA LEU A 132 11.68 -25.47 8.67
C LEU A 132 12.96 -26.24 9.07
N GLU A 133 14.13 -25.68 8.76
CA GLU A 133 15.41 -26.30 9.16
C GLU A 133 15.55 -26.39 10.68
N LYS A 134 14.90 -25.49 11.43
CA LYS A 134 14.89 -25.44 12.89
C LYS A 134 13.69 -26.18 13.52
N SER A 135 12.83 -26.77 12.72
CA SER A 135 11.57 -27.41 13.15
C SER A 135 10.63 -26.50 13.97
N SER A 136 10.62 -25.19 13.65
CA SER A 136 9.81 -24.17 14.34
C SER A 136 8.40 -24.07 13.69
N PHE A 137 7.60 -25.12 13.76
CA PHE A 137 6.31 -25.21 13.05
C PHE A 137 5.28 -24.17 13.50
N ASP A 138 5.21 -23.90 14.82
CA ASP A 138 4.28 -22.89 15.36
C ASP A 138 4.60 -21.49 14.86
N GLU A 139 5.88 -21.13 14.80
CA GLU A 139 6.34 -19.85 14.26
C GLU A 139 6.03 -19.70 12.77
N ILE A 140 6.14 -20.80 12.02
CA ILE A 140 5.77 -20.83 10.59
C ILE A 140 4.26 -20.58 10.42
N GLN A 141 3.44 -21.27 11.21
CA GLN A 141 1.98 -21.11 11.16
C GLN A 141 1.57 -19.68 11.50
N GLU A 142 2.14 -19.11 12.55
CA GLU A 142 1.87 -17.73 12.94
C GLU A 142 2.27 -16.73 11.84
N MET A 143 3.46 -16.88 11.28
CA MET A 143 3.99 -16.02 10.22
C MET A 143 3.11 -16.07 8.96
N VAL A 144 2.72 -17.25 8.51
CA VAL A 144 1.86 -17.43 7.33
C VAL A 144 0.48 -16.85 7.59
N THR A 145 -0.13 -17.16 8.73
CA THR A 145 -1.45 -16.64 9.11
C THR A 145 -1.42 -15.10 9.16
N LYS A 146 -0.44 -14.50 9.81
CA LYS A 146 -0.28 -13.05 9.86
C LYS A 146 -0.15 -12.43 8.48
N SER A 147 0.63 -13.04 7.59
CA SER A 147 0.78 -12.51 6.22
C SER A 147 -0.51 -12.57 5.41
N LEU A 148 -1.38 -13.56 5.68
CA LEU A 148 -2.69 -13.69 5.02
C LEU A 148 -3.70 -12.64 5.50
N THR A 149 -3.60 -12.17 6.74
CA THR A 149 -4.52 -11.18 7.33
C THR A 149 -4.11 -9.74 7.06
N LEU A 150 -2.84 -9.47 6.77
CA LEU A 150 -2.36 -8.10 6.49
C LEU A 150 -3.07 -7.49 5.29
N GLY A 151 -3.55 -6.27 5.48
CA GLY A 151 -4.28 -5.51 4.45
C GLY A 151 -5.72 -6.01 4.20
N ALA A 152 -6.20 -7.04 4.93
CA ALA A 152 -7.54 -7.60 4.78
C ALA A 152 -8.61 -6.89 5.63
N GLU A 153 -8.22 -6.21 6.68
CA GLU A 153 -9.15 -5.74 7.73
C GLU A 153 -10.01 -4.51 7.38
N ASN A 154 -9.76 -3.86 6.26
CA ASN A 154 -10.63 -2.77 5.80
C ASN A 154 -11.40 -3.19 4.56
N ASN A 155 -12.59 -3.62 4.81
CA ASN A 155 -13.66 -4.06 3.94
C ASN A 155 -13.84 -3.20 2.67
N PHE A 156 -13.14 -3.56 1.61
CA PHE A 156 -13.60 -3.26 0.25
C PHE A 156 -13.91 -4.56 -0.47
N GLY A 157 -15.15 -5.04 -0.25
CA GLY A 157 -15.77 -6.10 -1.00
C GLY A 157 -15.29 -7.51 -0.62
N HIS A 158 -16.25 -8.28 -0.15
CA HIS A 158 -16.26 -9.72 0.03
C HIS A 158 -15.14 -10.30 0.89
N ASP A 159 -15.47 -10.54 2.13
CA ASP A 159 -14.81 -11.53 2.96
C ASP A 159 -14.94 -12.90 2.27
N TYR A 160 -13.92 -13.23 1.47
CA TYR A 160 -13.92 -14.44 0.64
C TYR A 160 -14.10 -15.71 1.47
N ILE A 161 -13.74 -15.68 2.75
CA ILE A 161 -13.88 -16.81 3.68
C ILE A 161 -15.31 -16.90 4.18
N GLN A 162 -15.93 -15.80 4.61
CA GLN A 162 -17.32 -15.78 5.05
C GLN A 162 -18.31 -15.98 3.90
N ASP A 163 -18.00 -15.46 2.71
CA ASP A 163 -18.80 -15.68 1.51
C ASP A 163 -18.63 -17.11 0.95
N PHE A 164 -17.51 -17.77 1.20
CA PHE A 164 -17.35 -19.17 0.83
C PHE A 164 -18.29 -20.07 1.65
N GLU A 165 -18.38 -19.86 2.96
CA GLU A 165 -19.33 -20.60 3.82
C GLU A 165 -20.79 -20.31 3.44
N LYS A 166 -21.15 -19.05 3.22
CA LYS A 166 -22.51 -18.66 2.77
C LYS A 166 -22.86 -19.23 1.40
N ARG A 167 -21.90 -19.29 0.47
CA ARG A 167 -22.13 -19.90 -0.86
C ARG A 167 -22.29 -21.40 -0.78
N PHE A 168 -21.63 -22.06 0.15
CA PHE A 168 -21.83 -23.49 0.39
C PHE A 168 -23.20 -23.77 0.98
N GLU A 169 -23.66 -22.99 1.95
CA GLU A 169 -25.02 -23.10 2.51
C GLU A 169 -26.10 -22.81 1.47
N TYR A 170 -25.90 -21.82 0.58
CA TYR A 170 -26.85 -21.50 -0.48
C TYR A 170 -26.96 -22.59 -1.53
N LYS A 171 -25.85 -23.24 -1.91
CA LYS A 171 -25.86 -24.40 -2.81
C LYS A 171 -26.48 -25.63 -2.15
N ALA A 172 -26.25 -25.86 -0.87
CA ALA A 172 -26.84 -26.98 -0.15
C ALA A 172 -28.37 -26.87 0.00
N ARG A 173 -28.93 -25.65 0.09
CA ARG A 173 -30.38 -25.40 0.17
C ARG A 173 -31.12 -25.50 -1.18
N ASN A 174 -30.44 -25.33 -2.29
CA ASN A 174 -31.03 -25.40 -3.63
C ASN A 174 -30.73 -26.68 -4.40
N ALA A 175 -30.18 -27.69 -3.74
CA ALA A 175 -29.91 -29.03 -4.28
C ALA A 175 -30.96 -30.05 -3.76
N VAL A 176 -32.25 -29.70 -3.98
CA VAL A 176 -33.38 -30.66 -3.80
C VAL A 176 -34.18 -30.64 -5.08
#